data_ac5545f13a234b3871c59170f6ddde3a
#
_entry.id   ac5545f13a234b3871c59170f6ddde3a
#
_cell.length_a   1.000
_cell.length_b   1.000
_cell.length_c   1.000
_cell.angle_alpha   90.00
_cell.angle_beta   90.00
_cell.angle_gamma   90.00
#
_symmetry.space_group_name_H-M   'P 1'
#
loop_
_entity.id
_entity.type
_entity.pdbx_description
1 polymer ?
#
loop_
_entity_poly.entity_id
_entity_poly.type
_entity_poly.pdbx_seq_one_letter_code
_entity_poly.pdbx_strand_id
1 'polypeptide(L)'
;VVTANGYGDISSERAYIRTDRLSCIDQKGGAVDVSLKGYVAGEDGKAGMRGRLVSKQGQALANAFLAGIGSGIGQAFKESSSTVSTSPLGSTSTVTDGKELQAGLASGVGSAMSQLSKYYIKLAEQVFPVIEVDGGRVVDVVLPRGQSIERR
;
A
#
# COMPACT_ATOMS: atom_id res chain seq x y z
N VAL A 1 -19.32 -22.49 13.34
CA VAL A 1 -18.53 -21.60 12.46
C VAL A 1 -19.37 -20.37 12.13
N VAL A 2 -18.77 -19.19 12.20
CA VAL A 2 -19.41 -17.92 11.79
C VAL A 2 -18.73 -17.45 10.53
N THR A 3 -19.53 -17.25 9.48
CA THR A 3 -19.04 -16.65 8.24
C THR A 3 -19.21 -15.14 8.33
N ALA A 4 -18.19 -14.40 7.96
CA ALA A 4 -18.17 -12.96 8.08
C ALA A 4 -17.39 -12.31 6.93
N ASN A 5 -17.74 -11.08 6.62
CA ASN A 5 -17.01 -10.22 5.70
C ASN A 5 -16.36 -9.07 6.48
N GLY A 6 -15.13 -8.74 6.14
CA GLY A 6 -14.38 -7.69 6.83
C GLY A 6 -13.72 -6.72 5.88
N TYR A 7 -13.51 -5.50 6.35
CA TYR A 7 -12.68 -4.49 5.70
C TYR A 7 -11.84 -3.75 6.73
N GLY A 8 -10.66 -3.31 6.32
CA GLY A 8 -9.76 -2.53 7.16
C GLY A 8 -9.97 -1.04 6.94
N ASP A 9 -9.95 -0.27 8.00
CA ASP A 9 -9.89 1.19 7.96
C ASP A 9 -8.55 1.65 8.52
N ILE A 10 -7.78 2.30 7.67
CA ILE A 10 -6.43 2.75 7.95
C ILE A 10 -6.43 3.87 9.00
N SER A 11 -7.44 4.74 8.96
CA SER A 11 -7.50 5.91 9.84
C SER A 11 -7.74 5.54 11.30
N SER A 12 -8.51 4.49 11.53
CA SER A 12 -8.80 3.96 12.87
C SER A 12 -7.90 2.79 13.27
N GLU A 13 -7.07 2.28 12.36
CA GLU A 13 -6.27 1.06 12.52
C GLU A 13 -7.11 -0.15 12.99
N ARG A 14 -8.32 -0.25 12.47
CA ARG A 14 -9.28 -1.27 12.87
C ARG A 14 -9.77 -2.07 11.68
N ALA A 15 -10.01 -3.35 11.91
CA ALA A 15 -10.71 -4.24 11.00
C ALA A 15 -12.18 -4.35 11.42
N TYR A 16 -13.08 -3.86 10.57
CA TYR A 16 -14.51 -3.96 10.78
C TYR A 16 -15.02 -5.26 10.16
N ILE A 17 -15.67 -6.08 10.97
CA ILE A 17 -16.13 -7.41 10.58
C ILE A 17 -17.65 -7.45 10.77
N ARG A 18 -18.36 -7.82 9.70
CA ARG A 18 -19.80 -8.06 9.70
C ARG A 18 -20.05 -9.54 9.54
N THR A 19 -20.88 -10.09 10.41
CA THR A 19 -21.29 -11.49 10.36
C THR A 19 -22.45 -11.65 9.40
N ASP A 20 -22.43 -12.73 8.63
CA ASP A 20 -23.47 -13.05 7.65
C ASP A 20 -24.25 -14.30 8.05
N ARG A 21 -23.57 -15.34 8.50
CA ARG A 21 -24.16 -16.65 8.75
C ARG A 21 -23.49 -17.37 9.91
N LEU A 22 -24.29 -18.04 10.71
CA LEU A 22 -23.85 -18.99 11.73
C LEU A 22 -24.19 -20.41 11.28
N SER A 23 -23.19 -21.26 11.18
CA SER A 23 -23.34 -22.68 10.91
C SER A 23 -22.76 -23.48 12.07
N CYS A 24 -23.53 -24.30 12.72
CA CYS A 24 -23.10 -25.17 13.81
C CYS A 24 -23.83 -26.53 13.75
N ILE A 25 -23.21 -27.52 14.39
CA ILE A 25 -23.78 -28.84 14.55
C ILE A 25 -24.19 -28.98 16.02
N ASP A 26 -25.43 -29.33 16.27
CA ASP A 26 -25.96 -29.60 17.62
C ASP A 26 -25.38 -30.93 18.15
N GLN A 27 -25.35 -31.09 19.45
CA GLN A 27 -24.88 -32.32 20.11
C GLN A 27 -25.69 -33.57 19.68
N LYS A 28 -26.88 -33.40 19.15
CA LYS A 28 -27.76 -34.47 18.61
C LYS A 28 -27.50 -34.74 17.12
N GLY A 29 -26.49 -34.11 16.49
CA GLY A 29 -26.17 -34.27 15.07
C GLY A 29 -27.00 -33.44 14.11
N GLY A 30 -27.90 -32.58 14.61
CA GLY A 30 -28.66 -31.65 13.78
C GLY A 30 -27.81 -30.48 13.28
N ALA A 31 -27.93 -30.16 12.01
CA ALA A 31 -27.25 -28.96 11.46
C ALA A 31 -28.16 -27.73 11.70
N VAL A 32 -27.54 -26.69 12.25
CA VAL A 32 -28.19 -25.37 12.41
C VAL A 32 -27.45 -24.39 11.49
N ASP A 33 -28.19 -23.82 10.56
CA ASP A 33 -27.66 -22.82 9.62
C ASP A 33 -28.61 -21.61 9.59
N VAL A 34 -28.16 -20.52 10.19
CA VAL A 34 -28.99 -19.33 10.40
C VAL A 34 -28.26 -18.09 9.89
N SER A 35 -28.98 -17.21 9.22
CA SER A 35 -28.49 -15.90 8.86
C SER A 35 -28.26 -15.06 10.12
N LEU A 36 -27.01 -14.70 10.41
CA LEU A 36 -26.62 -13.96 11.60
C LEU A 36 -26.04 -12.61 11.21
N LYS A 37 -26.92 -11.63 10.98
CA LYS A 37 -26.50 -10.28 10.62
C LYS A 37 -26.13 -9.49 11.86
N GLY A 38 -24.84 -9.28 12.05
CA GLY A 38 -24.31 -8.56 13.19
C GLY A 38 -22.98 -7.89 12.85
N TYR A 39 -22.34 -7.37 13.86
CA TYR A 39 -20.98 -6.87 13.76
C TYR A 39 -20.12 -7.34 14.94
N VAL A 40 -18.84 -7.40 14.72
CA VAL A 40 -17.87 -7.80 15.74
C VAL A 40 -17.44 -6.58 16.53
N ALA A 41 -17.52 -6.67 17.85
CA ALA A 41 -16.90 -5.74 18.79
C ALA A 41 -15.62 -6.35 19.35
N GLY A 42 -14.57 -5.55 19.43
CA GLY A 42 -13.28 -5.97 19.99
C GLY A 42 -13.30 -5.96 21.52
N GLU A 43 -12.19 -6.40 22.10
CA GLU A 43 -11.96 -6.43 23.58
C GLU A 43 -12.13 -5.06 24.25
N ASP A 44 -11.99 -3.99 23.48
CA ASP A 44 -12.17 -2.60 23.94
C ASP A 44 -13.63 -2.12 23.91
N GLY A 45 -14.59 -3.00 23.61
CA GLY A 45 -16.02 -2.70 23.51
C GLY A 45 -16.41 -1.83 22.32
N LYS A 46 -15.49 -1.55 21.40
CA LYS A 46 -15.75 -0.76 20.20
C LYS A 46 -15.99 -1.66 19.01
N ALA A 47 -16.75 -1.16 18.05
CA ALA A 47 -16.97 -1.86 16.78
C ALA A 47 -15.65 -2.11 16.05
N GLY A 48 -15.49 -3.31 15.51
CA GLY A 48 -14.27 -3.77 14.85
C GLY A 48 -13.16 -4.17 15.81
N MET A 49 -12.17 -4.86 15.28
CA MET A 49 -10.99 -5.32 16.01
C MET A 49 -9.82 -4.38 15.78
N ARG A 50 -9.10 -4.00 16.82
CA ARG A 50 -7.87 -3.27 16.68
C ARG A 50 -6.80 -4.18 16.06
N GLY A 51 -6.17 -3.71 14.99
CA GLY A 51 -5.10 -4.39 14.31
C GLY A 51 -3.84 -3.55 14.23
N ARG A 52 -2.83 -4.09 13.58
CA ARG A 52 -1.59 -3.40 13.26
C ARG A 52 -1.57 -3.12 11.76
N LEU A 53 -1.34 -1.86 11.39
CA LEU A 53 -1.16 -1.48 10.01
C LEU A 53 0.18 -2.03 9.48
N VAL A 54 0.13 -2.93 8.54
CA VAL A 54 1.30 -3.45 7.83
C VAL A 54 1.33 -2.82 6.45
N SER A 55 2.26 -1.91 6.27
CA SER A 55 2.48 -1.23 5.01
C SER A 55 3.90 -1.44 4.53
N LYS A 56 4.05 -2.02 3.35
CA LYS A 56 5.35 -2.11 2.66
C LYS A 56 5.70 -0.85 1.88
N GLN A 57 4.85 0.18 1.97
CA GLN A 57 5.03 1.44 1.23
C GLN A 57 6.30 2.18 1.62
N GLY A 58 6.71 2.12 2.90
CA GLY A 58 7.92 2.78 3.38
C GLY A 58 9.19 2.33 2.66
N GLN A 59 9.32 1.05 2.38
CA GLN A 59 10.46 0.51 1.65
C GLN A 59 10.43 0.91 0.16
N ALA A 60 9.26 0.86 -0.47
CA ALA A 60 9.10 1.31 -1.84
C ALA A 60 9.38 2.81 -1.99
N LEU A 61 8.91 3.63 -1.05
CA LEU A 61 9.15 5.06 -1.01
C LEU A 61 10.64 5.40 -0.79
N ALA A 62 11.32 4.69 0.12
CA ALA A 62 12.74 4.84 0.34
C ALA A 62 13.56 4.52 -0.92
N ASN A 63 13.22 3.46 -1.63
CA ASN A 63 13.86 3.11 -2.90
C ASN A 63 13.59 4.15 -3.99
N ALA A 64 12.38 4.69 -4.08
CA ALA A 64 12.04 5.76 -5.00
C ALA A 64 12.82 7.05 -4.71
N PHE A 65 13.00 7.38 -3.43
CA PHE A 65 13.78 8.53 -2.99
C PHE A 65 15.27 8.39 -3.37
N LEU A 66 15.86 7.23 -3.12
CA LEU A 66 17.26 6.95 -3.50
C LEU A 66 17.45 7.03 -5.02
N ALA A 67 16.52 6.48 -5.79
CA ALA A 67 16.53 6.58 -7.25
C ALA A 67 16.37 8.04 -7.72
N GLY A 68 15.57 8.84 -7.04
CA GLY A 68 15.37 10.26 -7.30
C GLY A 68 16.64 11.07 -7.07
N ILE A 69 17.38 10.82 -6.00
CA ILE A 69 18.69 11.44 -5.74
C ILE A 69 19.67 11.10 -6.87
N GLY A 70 19.72 9.82 -7.27
CA GLY A 70 20.60 9.40 -8.37
C GLY A 70 20.29 10.14 -9.68
N SER A 71 19.00 10.35 -10.00
CA SER A 71 18.60 11.09 -11.20
C SER A 71 18.97 12.58 -11.13
N GLY A 72 18.83 13.20 -9.96
CA GLY A 72 19.20 14.60 -9.73
C GLY A 72 20.70 14.82 -9.89
N ILE A 73 21.53 13.94 -9.36
CA ILE A 73 22.97 13.98 -9.54
C ILE A 73 23.35 13.83 -11.03
N GLY A 74 22.73 12.89 -11.74
CA GLY A 74 22.96 12.70 -13.18
C GLY A 74 22.63 13.94 -14.00
N GLN A 75 21.55 14.66 -13.69
CA GLN A 75 21.20 15.91 -14.36
C GLN A 75 22.19 17.05 -14.04
N ALA A 76 22.62 17.19 -12.80
CA ALA A 76 23.63 18.18 -12.40
C ALA A 76 24.96 17.97 -13.14
N PHE A 77 25.38 16.72 -13.32
CA PHE A 77 26.58 16.41 -14.14
C PHE A 77 26.38 16.77 -15.60
N LYS A 78 25.19 16.58 -16.15
CA LYS A 78 24.90 16.98 -17.53
C LYS A 78 24.99 18.49 -17.72
N GLU A 79 24.39 19.26 -16.80
CA GLU A 79 24.43 20.73 -16.86
C GLU A 79 25.84 21.29 -16.67
N SER A 80 26.63 20.70 -15.78
CA SER A 80 28.03 21.14 -15.55
C SER A 80 28.97 20.80 -16.72
N SER A 81 28.57 19.83 -17.56
CA SER A 81 29.37 19.39 -18.71
C SER A 81 28.99 20.10 -20.01
N SER A 82 27.90 20.83 -20.05
CA SER A 82 27.43 21.57 -21.22
C SER A 82 27.61 23.07 -21.01
N THR A 83 28.48 23.70 -21.82
CA THR A 83 28.54 25.15 -21.93
C THR A 83 27.64 25.60 -23.07
N VAL A 84 26.68 26.45 -22.78
CA VAL A 84 25.84 27.08 -23.79
C VAL A 84 26.50 28.38 -24.19
N SER A 85 27.05 28.45 -25.41
CA SER A 85 27.49 29.72 -26.00
C SER A 85 26.37 30.28 -26.85
N THR A 86 25.88 31.46 -26.48
CA THR A 86 24.91 32.22 -27.25
C THR A 86 25.64 33.06 -28.27
N SER A 87 25.43 32.79 -29.55
CA SER A 87 25.88 33.60 -30.68
C SER A 87 24.70 34.39 -31.26
N PRO A 88 24.89 35.58 -31.89
CA PRO A 88 23.82 36.34 -32.50
C PRO A 88 23.05 35.60 -33.62
N LEU A 89 23.58 34.49 -34.09
CA LEU A 89 22.97 33.64 -35.12
C LEU A 89 22.25 32.40 -34.59
N GLY A 90 22.09 32.19 -33.28
CA GLY A 90 21.45 31.04 -32.70
C GLY A 90 22.23 30.44 -31.52
N SER A 91 21.58 29.68 -30.66
CA SER A 91 22.22 28.98 -29.56
C SER A 91 22.72 27.61 -30.04
N THR A 92 24.02 27.43 -30.07
CA THR A 92 24.67 26.12 -30.24
C THR A 92 25.17 25.65 -28.89
N SER A 93 24.74 24.49 -28.45
CA SER A 93 25.35 23.79 -27.30
C SER A 93 26.62 23.07 -27.79
N THR A 94 27.77 23.57 -27.47
CA THR A 94 29.04 22.88 -27.68
C THR A 94 29.45 22.18 -26.41
N VAL A 95 29.63 20.86 -26.51
CA VAL A 95 30.25 20.04 -25.45
C VAL A 95 31.75 20.15 -25.63
N THR A 96 32.48 20.53 -24.60
CA THR A 96 33.93 20.68 -24.65
C THR A 96 34.61 19.33 -24.87
N ASP A 97 35.56 19.27 -25.80
CA ASP A 97 36.34 18.08 -26.17
C ASP A 97 36.80 17.27 -24.92
N GLY A 98 36.59 15.99 -24.95
CA GLY A 98 36.94 15.04 -23.87
C GLY A 98 35.87 14.80 -22.83
N LYS A 99 34.78 15.59 -22.79
CA LYS A 99 33.68 15.40 -21.85
C LYS A 99 32.41 14.83 -22.51
N GLU A 100 32.41 14.62 -23.81
CA GLU A 100 31.23 14.11 -24.54
C GLU A 100 30.79 12.74 -24.05
N LEU A 101 31.73 11.84 -23.83
CA LEU A 101 31.45 10.51 -23.29
C LEU A 101 30.94 10.59 -21.87
N GLN A 102 31.51 11.46 -21.03
CA GLN A 102 31.09 11.66 -19.65
C GLN A 102 29.71 12.32 -19.59
N ALA A 103 29.43 13.31 -20.44
CA ALA A 103 28.10 13.92 -20.54
C ALA A 103 27.06 12.94 -21.06
N GLY A 104 27.39 12.11 -22.02
CA GLY A 104 26.52 11.05 -22.55
C GLY A 104 26.18 10.00 -21.49
N LEU A 105 27.19 9.52 -20.77
CA LEU A 105 27.01 8.56 -19.68
C LEU A 105 26.18 9.16 -18.53
N ALA A 106 26.50 10.39 -18.10
CA ALA A 106 25.75 11.08 -17.05
C ALA A 106 24.27 11.30 -17.45
N SER A 107 24.02 11.67 -18.70
CA SER A 107 22.66 11.82 -19.24
C SER A 107 21.91 10.48 -19.27
N GLY A 108 22.57 9.41 -19.70
CA GLY A 108 22.00 8.06 -19.73
C GLY A 108 21.64 7.55 -18.33
N VAL A 109 22.58 7.68 -17.40
CA VAL A 109 22.34 7.30 -15.99
C VAL A 109 21.23 8.13 -15.36
N GLY A 110 21.22 9.45 -15.56
CA GLY A 110 20.16 10.31 -15.05
C GLY A 110 18.78 9.95 -15.61
N SER A 111 18.68 9.64 -16.89
CA SER A 111 17.43 9.19 -17.50
C SER A 111 16.98 7.83 -16.98
N ALA A 112 17.88 6.88 -16.84
CA ALA A 112 17.58 5.56 -16.28
C ALA A 112 17.11 5.66 -14.81
N MET A 113 17.78 6.47 -14.00
CA MET A 113 17.39 6.71 -12.61
C MET A 113 16.02 7.40 -12.50
N SER A 114 15.72 8.33 -13.40
CA SER A 114 14.42 8.99 -13.45
C SER A 114 13.29 8.00 -13.81
N GLN A 115 13.53 7.10 -14.76
CA GLN A 115 12.56 6.05 -15.11
C GLN A 115 12.36 5.06 -13.95
N LEU A 116 13.44 4.68 -13.28
CA LEU A 116 13.40 3.80 -12.13
C LEU A 116 12.62 4.44 -10.95
N SER A 117 12.85 5.73 -10.69
CA SER A 117 12.08 6.49 -9.70
C SER A 117 10.59 6.48 -10.00
N LYS A 118 10.19 6.78 -11.25
CA LYS A 118 8.79 6.72 -11.69
C LYS A 118 8.18 5.33 -11.55
N TYR A 119 8.96 4.29 -11.82
CA TYR A 119 8.52 2.91 -11.64
C TYR A 119 8.24 2.61 -10.16
N TYR A 120 9.16 2.97 -9.25
CA TYR A 120 8.96 2.76 -7.82
C TYR A 120 7.81 3.58 -7.24
N ILE A 121 7.58 4.80 -7.72
CA ILE A 121 6.42 5.61 -7.32
C ILE A 121 5.13 4.90 -7.73
N LYS A 122 5.02 4.46 -8.97
CA LYS A 122 3.86 3.68 -9.44
C LYS A 122 3.65 2.40 -8.64
N LEU A 123 4.72 1.71 -8.30
CA LEU A 123 4.65 0.51 -7.48
C LEU A 123 4.14 0.82 -6.06
N ALA A 124 4.58 1.93 -5.48
CA ALA A 124 4.12 2.39 -4.17
C ALA A 124 2.63 2.76 -4.18
N GLU A 125 2.13 3.34 -5.26
CA GLU A 125 0.70 3.65 -5.44
C GLU A 125 -0.18 2.40 -5.53
N GLN A 126 0.36 1.27 -6.00
CA GLN A 126 -0.37 0.01 -6.14
C GLN A 126 -0.37 -0.85 -4.85
N VAL A 127 0.42 -0.49 -3.86
CA VAL A 127 0.48 -1.25 -2.60
C VAL A 127 -0.68 -0.82 -1.69
N PHE A 128 -1.66 -1.68 -1.56
CA PHE A 128 -2.74 -1.49 -0.60
C PHE A 128 -2.25 -1.82 0.81
N PRO A 129 -2.43 -0.91 1.77
CA PRO A 129 -2.13 -1.19 3.16
C PRO A 129 -3.07 -2.27 3.70
N VAL A 130 -2.55 -3.16 4.52
CA VAL A 130 -3.29 -4.27 5.13
C VAL A 130 -3.30 -4.08 6.64
N ILE A 131 -4.44 -4.32 7.26
CA ILE A 131 -4.56 -4.37 8.71
C ILE A 131 -4.45 -5.83 9.13
N GLU A 132 -3.39 -6.13 9.84
CA GLU A 132 -3.14 -7.45 10.42
C GLU A 132 -3.79 -7.52 11.81
N VAL A 133 -4.60 -8.53 12.02
CA VAL A 133 -5.24 -8.82 13.30
C VAL A 133 -4.73 -10.14 13.83
N ASP A 134 -4.24 -10.15 15.05
CA ASP A 134 -3.71 -11.35 15.69
C ASP A 134 -4.84 -12.38 15.91
N GLY A 135 -4.51 -13.66 15.68
CA GLY A 135 -5.43 -14.75 15.96
C GLY A 135 -5.58 -15.05 17.45
N GLY A 136 -6.61 -15.80 17.81
CA GLY A 136 -6.85 -16.25 19.19
C GLY A 136 -7.46 -15.19 20.12
N ARG A 137 -7.83 -14.03 19.62
CA ARG A 137 -8.47 -12.96 20.42
C ARG A 137 -9.96 -13.26 20.63
N VAL A 138 -10.46 -12.90 21.81
CA VAL A 138 -11.88 -12.99 22.14
C VAL A 138 -12.61 -11.77 21.59
N VAL A 139 -13.73 -12.00 20.96
CA VAL A 139 -14.55 -10.93 20.37
C VAL A 139 -16.02 -11.17 20.71
N ASP A 140 -16.78 -10.10 20.78
CA ASP A 140 -18.23 -10.13 20.96
C ASP A 140 -18.92 -9.91 19.63
N VAL A 141 -19.94 -10.72 19.34
CA VAL A 141 -20.80 -10.54 18.18
C VAL A 141 -22.07 -9.82 18.64
N VAL A 142 -22.21 -8.59 18.20
CA VAL A 142 -23.35 -7.74 18.53
C VAL A 142 -24.43 -7.88 17.46
N LEU A 143 -25.61 -8.32 17.87
CA LEU A 143 -26.77 -8.48 17.00
C LEU A 143 -27.71 -7.28 17.18
N PRO A 144 -27.96 -6.47 16.15
CA PRO A 144 -28.87 -5.32 16.24
C PRO A 144 -30.34 -5.73 16.37
N ARG A 145 -30.65 -6.98 16.05
CA ARG A 145 -32.00 -7.56 16.18
C ARG A 145 -31.89 -8.97 16.75
N GLY A 146 -32.82 -9.33 17.63
CA GLY A 146 -32.96 -10.70 18.11
C GLY A 146 -33.24 -11.65 16.94
N GLN A 147 -32.52 -12.77 16.92
CA GLN A 147 -32.70 -13.81 15.91
C GLN A 147 -33.13 -15.10 16.62
N SER A 148 -34.23 -15.70 16.15
CA SER A 148 -34.63 -17.02 16.60
C SER A 148 -33.81 -18.09 15.87
N ILE A 149 -33.18 -18.95 16.63
CA ILE A 149 -32.48 -20.11 16.11
C ILE A 149 -33.48 -21.26 16.05
N GLU A 150 -34.10 -21.46 14.88
CA GLU A 150 -34.95 -22.61 14.68
C GLU A 150 -34.12 -23.82 14.28
N ARG A 151 -34.35 -24.94 14.96
CA ARG A 151 -33.78 -26.25 14.59
C ARG A 151 -34.56 -26.79 13.39
N ARG A 152 -33.90 -27.12 12.35
CA ARG A 152 -34.40 -27.94 11.27
C ARG A 152 -34.07 -29.39 11.51
#